data_9eb9fd0e07baf68a0fbba662e579b497
#
_entry.id   9eb9fd0e07baf68a0fbba662e579b497
#
_cell.length_a   1.000
_cell.length_b   1.000
_cell.length_c   1.000
_cell.angle_alpha   90.00
_cell.angle_beta   90.00
_cell.angle_gamma   90.00
#
_symmetry.space_group_name_H-M   'P 1'
#
loop_
_entity.id
_entity.type
_entity.pdbx_description
1 polymer ?
#
loop_
_entity_poly.entity_id
_entity_poly.type
_entity_poly.pdbx_seq_one_letter_code
_entity_poly.pdbx_strand_id
1 'polypeptide(L)'
;MGARENVTRLLWTRSGARRIPPTRALDAALGRLAKGELFRICEFDPRGPLYLLPTRELVRALAARIRACGARRILEVAAGDGFLSAALRPALRGTRIVASDSGAWADPRARMTAGERREFRGVSVPGVRLGGCVLRFDALAAIRRMRPELVLVSWLPPGRLLERLIGAPVLYVLEIGAKGGVTPGAWSWRFAHEFCEEVERNARCRLDERPRLELHSRVTLYYGARHPEHARERVRPGDWLWQFRPRVTAGRSSVRPQR
;
A
#
# COMPACT_ATOMS: atom_id res chain seq x y z
N MET A 1 -17.81 17.40 18.27
CA MET A 1 -17.22 16.14 17.73
C MET A 1 -15.77 16.38 17.41
N GLY A 2 -14.86 15.60 18.01
CA GLY A 2 -13.41 15.78 17.81
C GLY A 2 -12.95 15.30 16.42
N ALA A 3 -11.79 15.83 15.95
CA ALA A 3 -11.23 15.47 14.65
C ALA A 3 -10.99 13.94 14.51
N ARG A 4 -10.43 13.32 15.56
CA ARG A 4 -10.20 11.87 15.63
C ARG A 4 -11.49 11.05 15.47
N GLU A 5 -12.55 11.45 16.17
CA GLU A 5 -13.86 10.77 16.07
C GLU A 5 -14.43 10.85 14.66
N ASN A 6 -14.26 12.00 14.00
CA ASN A 6 -14.71 12.19 12.63
C ASN A 6 -14.01 11.22 11.66
N VAL A 7 -12.68 11.11 11.74
CA VAL A 7 -11.92 10.13 10.91
C VAL A 7 -12.38 8.70 11.21
N THR A 8 -12.51 8.33 12.49
CA THR A 8 -12.97 7.00 12.88
C THR A 8 -14.34 6.67 12.27
N ARG A 9 -15.28 7.61 12.29
CA ARG A 9 -16.64 7.42 11.71
C ARG A 9 -16.62 7.30 10.18
N LEU A 10 -15.65 7.92 9.51
CA LEU A 10 -15.47 7.75 8.06
C LEU A 10 -14.92 6.38 7.71
N LEU A 11 -14.05 5.82 8.54
CA LEU A 11 -13.40 4.53 8.30
C LEU A 11 -14.20 3.33 8.80
N TRP A 12 -15.09 3.54 9.78
CA TRP A 12 -15.83 2.47 10.44
C TRP A 12 -17.30 2.81 10.65
N THR A 13 -18.15 1.79 10.57
CA THR A 13 -19.54 1.89 11.04
C THR A 13 -19.60 1.81 12.57
N ARG A 14 -20.76 2.08 13.15
CA ARG A 14 -20.99 1.86 14.59
C ARG A 14 -20.89 0.37 14.96
N SER A 15 -21.24 -0.53 14.04
CA SER A 15 -21.09 -1.99 14.21
C SER A 15 -19.66 -2.50 14.02
N GLY A 16 -18.69 -1.64 13.73
CA GLY A 16 -17.29 -2.03 13.52
C GLY A 16 -16.95 -2.52 12.11
N ALA A 17 -17.88 -2.43 11.15
CA ALA A 17 -17.57 -2.75 9.76
C ALA A 17 -16.76 -1.62 9.09
N ARG A 18 -15.85 -1.97 8.18
CA ARG A 18 -15.06 -1.02 7.39
C ARG A 18 -15.95 -0.23 6.42
N ARG A 19 -15.58 1.02 6.19
CA ARG A 19 -16.23 1.92 5.23
C ARG A 19 -15.25 2.37 4.16
N ILE A 20 -15.81 2.77 3.00
CA ILE A 20 -15.07 3.35 1.88
C ILE A 20 -15.58 4.77 1.68
N PRO A 21 -14.96 5.78 2.33
CA PRO A 21 -15.38 7.17 2.18
C PRO A 21 -14.99 7.72 0.80
N PRO A 22 -15.61 8.81 0.35
CA PRO A 22 -15.08 9.62 -0.73
C PRO A 22 -13.73 10.22 -0.33
N THR A 23 -12.77 10.33 -1.27
CA THR A 23 -11.44 10.91 -1.01
C THR A 23 -11.54 12.30 -0.40
N ARG A 24 -12.38 13.18 -0.96
CA ARG A 24 -12.57 14.55 -0.46
C ARG A 24 -13.01 14.59 1.01
N ALA A 25 -13.91 13.70 1.40
CA ALA A 25 -14.40 13.65 2.79
C ALA A 25 -13.30 13.17 3.75
N LEU A 26 -12.51 12.18 3.31
CA LEU A 26 -11.37 11.68 4.09
C LEU A 26 -10.30 12.77 4.23
N ASP A 27 -9.88 13.42 3.15
CA ASP A 27 -8.86 14.47 3.14
C ASP A 27 -9.26 15.64 4.06
N ALA A 28 -10.52 16.09 3.99
CA ALA A 28 -11.04 17.14 4.85
C ALA A 28 -11.01 16.75 6.35
N ALA A 29 -11.18 15.47 6.66
CA ALA A 29 -11.11 14.99 8.03
C ALA A 29 -9.65 14.83 8.51
N LEU A 30 -8.77 14.29 7.64
CA LEU A 30 -7.33 14.13 7.91
C LEU A 30 -6.64 15.47 8.11
N GLY A 31 -7.00 16.50 7.32
CA GLY A 31 -6.44 17.85 7.44
C GLY A 31 -6.73 18.57 8.78
N ARG A 32 -7.64 18.01 9.59
CA ARG A 32 -7.97 18.52 10.94
C ARG A 32 -7.25 17.78 12.07
N LEU A 33 -6.51 16.74 11.76
CA LEU A 33 -5.77 15.96 12.75
C LEU A 33 -4.49 16.69 13.16
N ALA A 34 -4.13 16.58 14.42
CA ALA A 34 -2.80 16.98 14.88
C ALA A 34 -1.74 16.00 14.38
N LYS A 35 -0.48 16.43 14.35
CA LYS A 35 0.66 15.60 13.96
C LYS A 35 0.71 14.32 14.80
N GLY A 36 0.87 13.17 14.15
CA GLY A 36 0.93 11.86 14.79
C GLY A 36 -0.43 11.23 15.11
N GLU A 37 -1.54 11.97 15.00
CA GLU A 37 -2.86 11.41 15.31
C GLU A 37 -3.31 10.36 14.29
N LEU A 38 -3.07 10.58 13.01
CA LEU A 38 -3.42 9.60 11.98
C LEU A 38 -2.69 8.28 12.22
N PHE A 39 -1.38 8.35 12.47
CA PHE A 39 -0.59 7.17 12.79
C PHE A 39 -1.19 6.42 13.99
N ARG A 40 -1.53 7.13 15.06
CA ARG A 40 -2.14 6.52 16.25
C ARG A 40 -3.50 5.89 15.98
N ILE A 41 -4.36 6.55 15.18
CA ILE A 41 -5.66 6.00 14.77
C ILE A 41 -5.45 4.70 13.99
N CYS A 42 -4.46 4.67 13.10
CA CYS A 42 -4.24 3.53 12.22
C CYS A 42 -3.48 2.38 12.90
N GLU A 43 -2.46 2.68 13.70
CA GLU A 43 -1.59 1.66 14.31
C GLU A 43 -2.24 0.99 15.51
N PHE A 44 -2.96 1.76 16.34
CA PHE A 44 -3.50 1.30 17.62
C PHE A 44 -5.03 1.12 17.61
N ASP A 45 -5.64 0.98 16.43
CA ASP A 45 -7.06 0.67 16.35
C ASP A 45 -7.31 -0.74 16.94
N PRO A 46 -8.20 -0.87 17.95
CA PRO A 46 -8.46 -2.16 18.59
C PRO A 46 -9.05 -3.21 17.64
N ARG A 47 -9.55 -2.79 16.49
CA ARG A 47 -10.09 -3.66 15.43
C ARG A 47 -9.00 -4.22 14.51
N GLY A 48 -7.77 -3.73 14.63
CA GLY A 48 -6.60 -4.10 13.85
C GLY A 48 -5.96 -2.89 13.15
N PRO A 49 -4.66 -2.98 12.82
CA PRO A 49 -3.94 -1.88 12.20
C PRO A 49 -4.47 -1.59 10.79
N LEU A 50 -4.50 -0.30 10.43
CA LEU A 50 -4.87 0.20 9.12
C LEU A 50 -3.64 0.74 8.39
N TYR A 51 -3.21 0.08 7.34
CA TYR A 51 -2.05 0.53 6.56
C TYR A 51 -2.47 1.39 5.36
N LEU A 52 -3.50 0.95 4.64
CA LEU A 52 -4.13 1.67 3.55
C LEU A 52 -5.52 2.13 3.99
N LEU A 53 -5.89 3.34 3.58
CA LEU A 53 -7.20 3.95 3.81
C LEU A 53 -7.95 4.00 2.46
N PRO A 54 -8.63 2.92 2.07
CA PRO A 54 -9.30 2.87 0.76
C PRO A 54 -10.41 3.90 0.66
N THR A 55 -10.39 4.65 -0.43
CA THR A 55 -11.46 5.57 -0.83
C THR A 55 -12.21 5.03 -2.03
N ARG A 56 -13.39 5.59 -2.30
CA ARG A 56 -14.19 5.21 -3.49
C ARG A 56 -13.42 5.46 -4.78
N GLU A 57 -12.68 6.55 -4.83
CA GLU A 57 -11.87 6.96 -5.98
C GLU A 57 -10.67 6.03 -6.15
N LEU A 58 -9.99 5.64 -5.06
CA LEU A 58 -8.93 4.63 -5.11
C LEU A 58 -9.43 3.30 -5.66
N VAL A 59 -10.57 2.81 -5.15
CA VAL A 59 -11.14 1.53 -5.61
C VAL A 59 -11.48 1.58 -7.10
N ARG A 60 -12.05 2.71 -7.59
CA ARG A 60 -12.35 2.89 -9.02
C ARG A 60 -11.09 2.93 -9.87
N ALA A 61 -10.06 3.70 -9.44
CA ALA A 61 -8.80 3.82 -10.18
C ALA A 61 -8.05 2.47 -10.23
N LEU A 62 -7.96 1.75 -9.11
CA LEU A 62 -7.41 0.39 -9.06
C LEU A 62 -8.15 -0.56 -9.99
N ALA A 63 -9.49 -0.55 -9.95
CA ALA A 63 -10.29 -1.41 -10.81
C ALA A 63 -10.09 -1.07 -12.30
N ALA A 64 -9.95 0.21 -12.66
CA ALA A 64 -9.65 0.64 -14.02
C ALA A 64 -8.26 0.13 -14.46
N ARG A 65 -7.24 0.28 -13.60
CA ARG A 65 -5.89 -0.21 -13.87
C ARG A 65 -5.83 -1.72 -14.04
N ILE A 66 -6.49 -2.47 -13.17
CA ILE A 66 -6.57 -3.93 -13.25
C ILE A 66 -7.25 -4.37 -14.55
N ARG A 67 -8.34 -3.70 -14.95
CA ARG A 67 -8.99 -3.98 -16.26
C ARG A 67 -8.07 -3.69 -17.44
N ALA A 68 -7.29 -2.61 -17.39
CA ALA A 68 -6.31 -2.28 -18.43
C ALA A 68 -5.21 -3.35 -18.57
N CYS A 69 -4.86 -4.04 -17.49
CA CYS A 69 -3.96 -5.21 -17.53
C CYS A 69 -4.61 -6.46 -18.17
N GLY A 70 -5.92 -6.48 -18.42
CA GLY A 70 -6.63 -7.65 -18.97
C GLY A 70 -6.69 -8.83 -18.00
N ALA A 71 -6.27 -8.70 -16.75
CA ALA A 71 -6.19 -9.77 -15.77
C ALA A 71 -7.59 -10.21 -15.32
N ARG A 72 -7.85 -11.53 -15.38
CA ARG A 72 -9.12 -12.14 -14.94
C ARG A 72 -8.99 -12.92 -13.63
N ARG A 73 -7.77 -13.30 -13.26
CA ARG A 73 -7.45 -13.99 -12.00
C ARG A 73 -6.49 -13.12 -11.20
N ILE A 74 -6.99 -12.60 -10.10
CA ILE A 74 -6.27 -11.70 -9.21
C ILE A 74 -6.11 -12.39 -7.86
N LEU A 75 -4.92 -12.29 -7.30
CA LEU A 75 -4.62 -12.73 -5.95
C LEU A 75 -4.10 -11.52 -5.15
N GLU A 76 -4.82 -11.12 -4.13
CA GLU A 76 -4.27 -10.23 -3.11
C GLU A 76 -3.47 -11.06 -2.11
N VAL A 77 -2.20 -10.74 -1.92
CA VAL A 77 -1.31 -11.35 -0.93
C VAL A 77 -1.02 -10.39 0.21
N ALA A 78 -0.71 -10.91 1.39
CA ALA A 78 -0.61 -10.13 2.63
C ALA A 78 -1.87 -9.27 2.84
N ALA A 79 -3.04 -9.88 2.59
CA ALA A 79 -4.32 -9.19 2.46
C ALA A 79 -4.91 -8.73 3.81
N GLY A 80 -4.36 -9.19 4.93
CA GLY A 80 -4.86 -8.88 6.26
C GLY A 80 -6.33 -9.27 6.42
N ASP A 81 -7.21 -8.27 6.61
CA ASP A 81 -8.65 -8.47 6.72
C ASP A 81 -9.36 -8.76 5.37
N GLY A 82 -8.64 -8.65 4.24
CA GLY A 82 -9.17 -8.84 2.89
C GLY A 82 -10.10 -7.72 2.41
N PHE A 83 -10.11 -6.59 3.11
CA PHE A 83 -11.04 -5.49 2.82
C PHE A 83 -10.85 -4.90 1.42
N LEU A 84 -9.60 -4.78 0.93
CA LEU A 84 -9.34 -4.22 -0.39
C LEU A 84 -9.90 -5.14 -1.51
N SER A 85 -9.68 -6.46 -1.40
CA SER A 85 -10.29 -7.43 -2.32
C SER A 85 -11.83 -7.37 -2.28
N ALA A 86 -12.41 -7.28 -1.09
CA ALA A 86 -13.86 -7.16 -0.94
C ALA A 86 -14.39 -5.88 -1.59
N ALA A 87 -13.68 -4.76 -1.45
CA ALA A 87 -14.02 -3.48 -2.05
C ALA A 87 -13.92 -3.48 -3.60
N LEU A 88 -12.97 -4.23 -4.15
CA LEU A 88 -12.75 -4.32 -5.60
C LEU A 88 -13.74 -5.23 -6.32
N ARG A 89 -14.26 -6.27 -5.66
CA ARG A 89 -15.17 -7.26 -6.30
C ARG A 89 -16.35 -6.65 -7.05
N PRO A 90 -17.11 -5.68 -6.51
CA PRO A 90 -18.23 -5.09 -7.21
C PRO A 90 -17.82 -4.34 -8.48
N ALA A 91 -16.61 -3.75 -8.49
CA ALA A 91 -16.08 -2.98 -9.61
C ALA A 91 -15.42 -3.86 -10.68
N LEU A 92 -15.10 -5.12 -10.37
CA LEU A 92 -14.39 -6.06 -11.25
C LEU A 92 -15.26 -7.30 -11.57
N ARG A 93 -16.48 -7.05 -12.04
CA ARG A 93 -17.42 -8.11 -12.45
C ARG A 93 -16.77 -8.99 -13.53
N GLY A 94 -16.94 -10.31 -13.41
CA GLY A 94 -16.33 -11.28 -14.34
C GLY A 94 -14.85 -11.58 -14.06
N THR A 95 -14.28 -10.98 -13.01
CA THR A 95 -12.91 -11.24 -12.55
C THR A 95 -12.93 -12.02 -11.23
N ARG A 96 -12.13 -13.07 -11.13
CA ARG A 96 -11.96 -13.84 -9.89
C ARG A 96 -10.91 -13.14 -9.01
N ILE A 97 -11.32 -12.64 -7.85
CA ILE A 97 -10.44 -12.06 -6.86
C ILE A 97 -10.40 -12.96 -5.62
N VAL A 98 -9.21 -13.37 -5.23
CA VAL A 98 -8.93 -14.17 -4.02
C VAL A 98 -7.99 -13.36 -3.13
N ALA A 99 -8.27 -13.34 -1.83
CA ALA A 99 -7.40 -12.75 -0.82
C ALA A 99 -6.68 -13.86 -0.05
N SER A 100 -5.39 -13.72 0.19
CA SER A 100 -4.60 -14.61 1.03
C SER A 100 -3.66 -13.85 1.95
N ASP A 101 -3.43 -14.43 3.12
CA ASP A 101 -2.47 -13.94 4.10
C ASP A 101 -1.90 -15.11 4.90
N SER A 102 -0.64 -15.04 5.28
CA SER A 102 -0.01 -16.09 6.08
C SER A 102 -0.45 -16.08 7.55
N GLY A 103 -0.99 -14.95 8.01
CA GLY A 103 -1.27 -14.70 9.44
C GLY A 103 -0.02 -14.42 10.27
N ALA A 104 1.13 -14.20 9.63
CA ALA A 104 2.41 -13.99 10.33
C ALA A 104 2.42 -12.73 11.21
N TRP A 105 1.56 -11.75 10.93
CA TRP A 105 1.41 -10.51 11.68
C TRP A 105 0.20 -10.50 12.64
N ALA A 106 -0.39 -11.66 12.89
CA ALA A 106 -1.41 -11.79 13.92
C ALA A 106 -0.86 -11.49 15.33
N ASP A 107 0.42 -11.80 15.56
CA ASP A 107 1.19 -11.38 16.73
C ASP A 107 2.40 -10.52 16.29
N PRO A 108 2.27 -9.18 16.28
CA PRO A 108 3.36 -8.29 15.90
C PRO A 108 4.57 -8.41 16.82
N ARG A 109 4.34 -8.69 18.13
CA ARG A 109 5.45 -8.80 19.11
C ARG A 109 6.40 -9.93 18.80
N ALA A 110 5.92 -11.03 18.22
CA ALA A 110 6.76 -12.13 17.76
C ALA A 110 7.71 -11.74 16.62
N ARG A 111 7.41 -10.64 15.92
CA ARG A 111 8.18 -10.11 14.77
C ARG A 111 9.09 -8.93 15.12
N MET A 112 8.87 -8.31 16.26
CA MET A 112 9.65 -7.18 16.74
C MET A 112 11.06 -7.61 17.11
N THR A 113 12.03 -6.75 16.82
CA THR A 113 13.38 -6.82 17.37
C THR A 113 13.38 -6.60 18.89
N ALA A 114 14.46 -6.92 19.56
CA ALA A 114 14.60 -6.66 20.99
C ALA A 114 14.49 -5.15 21.33
N GLY A 115 14.98 -4.28 20.41
CA GLY A 115 14.85 -2.83 20.54
C GLY A 115 13.41 -2.38 20.50
N GLU A 116 12.68 -2.76 19.45
CA GLU A 116 11.24 -2.43 19.28
C GLU A 116 10.40 -2.96 20.45
N ARG A 117 10.65 -4.18 20.93
CA ARG A 117 9.97 -4.71 22.11
C ARG A 117 10.18 -3.88 23.37
N ARG A 118 11.39 -3.28 23.53
CA ARG A 118 11.66 -2.35 24.65
C ARG A 118 10.94 -1.03 24.49
N GLU A 119 10.95 -0.46 23.27
CA GLU A 119 10.28 0.79 22.94
C GLU A 119 8.76 0.70 23.17
N PHE A 120 8.15 -0.39 22.72
CA PHE A 120 6.71 -0.63 22.89
C PHE A 120 6.34 -1.39 24.17
N ARG A 121 7.21 -1.34 25.20
CA ARG A 121 6.92 -1.98 26.50
C ARG A 121 5.68 -1.32 27.13
N GLY A 122 4.68 -2.13 27.50
CA GLY A 122 3.43 -1.66 28.08
C GLY A 122 2.41 -1.10 27.07
N VAL A 123 2.77 -0.97 25.79
CA VAL A 123 1.85 -0.55 24.74
C VAL A 123 1.21 -1.77 24.10
N SER A 124 -0.11 -1.80 24.00
CA SER A 124 -0.81 -2.84 23.23
C SER A 124 -0.66 -2.53 21.73
N VAL A 125 0.05 -3.39 20.99
CA VAL A 125 0.15 -3.31 19.53
C VAL A 125 -0.78 -4.36 18.93
N PRO A 126 -1.89 -3.95 18.33
CA PRO A 126 -2.86 -4.90 17.79
C PRO A 126 -2.28 -5.63 16.57
N GLY A 127 -2.55 -6.93 16.51
CA GLY A 127 -2.17 -7.75 15.38
C GLY A 127 -3.11 -7.61 14.18
N VAL A 128 -2.63 -7.98 13.01
CA VAL A 128 -3.44 -8.07 11.80
C VAL A 128 -4.45 -9.21 11.97
N ARG A 129 -5.73 -8.87 11.88
CA ARG A 129 -6.82 -9.85 11.93
C ARG A 129 -7.14 -10.34 10.53
N LEU A 130 -7.18 -11.66 10.34
CA LEU A 130 -7.61 -12.22 9.07
C LEU A 130 -9.13 -12.16 8.96
N GLY A 131 -9.61 -11.65 7.81
CA GLY A 131 -11.05 -11.69 7.48
C GLY A 131 -11.51 -13.12 7.17
N GLY A 132 -12.79 -13.40 7.40
CA GLY A 132 -13.37 -14.74 7.18
C GLY A 132 -13.29 -15.26 5.73
N CYS A 133 -13.10 -14.35 4.75
CA CYS A 133 -12.93 -14.71 3.33
C CYS A 133 -11.46 -14.73 2.88
N VAL A 134 -10.50 -14.59 3.79
CA VAL A 134 -9.06 -14.60 3.50
C VAL A 134 -8.51 -16.01 3.69
N LEU A 135 -7.87 -16.53 2.66
CA LEU A 135 -7.25 -17.84 2.71
C LEU A 135 -5.92 -17.76 3.47
N ARG A 136 -5.70 -18.68 4.40
CA ARG A 136 -4.45 -18.74 5.16
C ARG A 136 -3.36 -19.45 4.38
N PHE A 137 -2.62 -18.71 3.56
CA PHE A 137 -1.50 -19.21 2.76
C PHE A 137 -0.34 -18.22 2.77
N ASP A 138 0.89 -18.77 2.71
CA ASP A 138 2.06 -18.01 2.27
C ASP A 138 1.86 -17.50 0.83
N ALA A 139 2.36 -16.32 0.53
CA ALA A 139 2.13 -15.65 -0.74
C ALA A 139 2.55 -16.49 -1.96
N LEU A 140 3.72 -17.14 -1.91
CA LEU A 140 4.19 -17.96 -3.03
C LEU A 140 3.44 -19.30 -3.13
N ALA A 141 3.04 -19.86 -2.00
CA ALA A 141 2.17 -21.05 -2.00
C ALA A 141 0.80 -20.72 -2.61
N ALA A 142 0.24 -19.55 -2.27
CA ALA A 142 -1.00 -19.07 -2.86
C ALA A 142 -0.88 -18.86 -4.38
N ILE A 143 0.22 -18.25 -4.87
CA ILE A 143 0.49 -18.08 -6.30
C ILE A 143 0.53 -19.43 -7.03
N ARG A 144 1.27 -20.42 -6.50
CA ARG A 144 1.35 -21.75 -7.11
C ARG A 144 -0.02 -22.43 -7.20
N ARG A 145 -0.84 -22.29 -6.16
CA ARG A 145 -2.17 -22.91 -6.07
C ARG A 145 -3.22 -22.21 -6.94
N MET A 146 -3.24 -20.88 -6.92
CA MET A 146 -4.28 -20.07 -7.58
C MET A 146 -3.95 -19.68 -9.00
N ARG A 147 -2.67 -19.72 -9.41
CA ARG A 147 -2.15 -19.36 -10.74
C ARG A 147 -2.72 -18.01 -11.20
N PRO A 148 -2.56 -16.92 -10.42
CA PRO A 148 -3.09 -15.61 -10.78
C PRO A 148 -2.36 -15.06 -12.01
N GLU A 149 -3.03 -14.13 -12.70
CA GLU A 149 -2.43 -13.30 -13.73
C GLU A 149 -1.84 -12.03 -13.13
N LEU A 150 -2.52 -11.49 -12.11
CA LEU A 150 -2.09 -10.31 -11.37
C LEU A 150 -2.05 -10.61 -9.87
N VAL A 151 -0.95 -10.27 -9.24
CA VAL A 151 -0.82 -10.22 -7.78
C VAL A 151 -1.00 -8.77 -7.33
N LEU A 152 -1.96 -8.53 -6.43
CA LEU A 152 -2.15 -7.27 -5.74
C LEU A 152 -1.52 -7.37 -4.35
N VAL A 153 -0.80 -6.35 -3.95
CA VAL A 153 -0.23 -6.28 -2.60
C VAL A 153 -0.25 -4.85 -2.10
N SER A 154 -0.66 -4.70 -0.85
CA SER A 154 -0.71 -3.40 -0.19
C SER A 154 0.08 -3.46 1.11
N TRP A 155 1.04 -2.54 1.25
CA TRP A 155 1.85 -2.43 2.48
C TRP A 155 2.61 -3.71 2.85
N LEU A 156 3.47 -4.14 1.95
CA LEU A 156 4.37 -5.26 2.23
C LEU A 156 5.22 -5.01 3.49
N PRO A 157 5.37 -6.02 4.33
CA PRO A 157 6.35 -5.95 5.41
C PRO A 157 7.77 -5.82 4.84
N PRO A 158 8.72 -5.27 5.61
CA PRO A 158 10.11 -5.21 5.23
C PRO A 158 10.65 -6.59 4.83
N GLY A 159 11.51 -6.65 3.80
CA GLY A 159 12.12 -7.89 3.33
C GLY A 159 12.08 -8.05 1.81
N ARG A 160 12.36 -9.27 1.35
CA ARG A 160 12.51 -9.58 -0.09
C ARG A 160 11.24 -10.16 -0.74
N LEU A 161 10.07 -9.99 -0.11
CA LEU A 161 8.85 -10.61 -0.63
C LEU A 161 8.48 -10.04 -2.01
N LEU A 162 8.56 -8.72 -2.20
CA LEU A 162 8.23 -8.10 -3.50
C LEU A 162 9.09 -8.66 -4.64
N GLU A 163 10.39 -8.80 -4.42
CA GLU A 163 11.31 -9.40 -5.39
C GLU A 163 10.88 -10.82 -5.78
N ARG A 164 10.49 -11.62 -4.79
CA ARG A 164 10.00 -12.99 -5.00
C ARG A 164 8.65 -13.03 -5.72
N LEU A 165 7.78 -12.04 -5.49
CA LEU A 165 6.51 -11.90 -6.20
C LEU A 165 6.73 -11.53 -7.68
N ILE A 166 7.65 -10.60 -7.95
CA ILE A 166 8.01 -10.20 -9.33
C ILE A 166 8.63 -11.38 -10.10
N GLY A 167 9.48 -12.17 -9.43
CA GLY A 167 10.07 -13.39 -9.99
C GLY A 167 9.12 -14.59 -10.07
N ALA A 168 7.90 -14.48 -9.55
CA ALA A 168 6.91 -15.55 -9.60
C ALA A 168 6.25 -15.65 -11.00
N PRO A 169 5.62 -16.81 -11.36
CA PRO A 169 5.01 -17.03 -12.66
C PRO A 169 3.65 -16.30 -12.82
N VAL A 170 3.68 -14.97 -12.73
CA VAL A 170 2.55 -14.05 -12.90
C VAL A 170 2.82 -13.09 -14.05
N LEU A 171 1.79 -12.41 -14.57
CA LEU A 171 1.96 -11.36 -15.57
C LEU A 171 2.30 -10.02 -14.89
N TYR A 172 1.61 -9.71 -13.80
CA TYR A 172 1.72 -8.41 -13.14
C TYR A 172 1.80 -8.55 -11.62
N VAL A 173 2.55 -7.64 -10.99
CA VAL A 173 2.50 -7.39 -9.55
C VAL A 173 2.16 -5.92 -9.35
N LEU A 174 0.97 -5.63 -8.81
CA LEU A 174 0.53 -4.27 -8.47
C LEU A 174 0.75 -4.02 -6.98
N GLU A 175 1.71 -3.16 -6.67
CA GLU A 175 2.09 -2.83 -5.29
C GLU A 175 1.58 -1.45 -4.92
N ILE A 176 1.00 -1.35 -3.72
CA ILE A 176 0.63 -0.10 -3.07
C ILE A 176 1.47 0.03 -1.80
N GLY A 177 2.32 1.02 -1.75
CA GLY A 177 3.23 1.22 -0.63
C GLY A 177 3.51 2.69 -0.35
N ALA A 178 4.44 2.97 0.57
CA ALA A 178 4.86 4.33 0.86
C ALA A 178 5.99 4.77 -0.06
N LYS A 179 5.99 6.04 -0.46
CA LYS A 179 7.18 6.70 -1.02
C LYS A 179 8.29 6.71 0.04
N GLY A 180 9.52 6.43 -0.37
CA GLY A 180 10.68 6.66 0.49
C GLY A 180 11.08 5.52 1.43
N GLY A 181 10.65 4.27 1.18
CA GLY A 181 11.38 3.12 1.71
C GLY A 181 10.86 2.49 3.00
N VAL A 182 9.66 2.81 3.45
CA VAL A 182 9.03 2.10 4.58
C VAL A 182 8.48 0.74 4.16
N THR A 183 8.04 0.62 2.92
CA THR A 183 7.72 -0.64 2.22
C THR A 183 8.78 -0.86 1.14
N PRO A 184 8.87 -1.99 0.45
CA PRO A 184 10.08 -2.52 -0.20
C PRO A 184 11.06 -1.54 -0.82
N GLY A 185 10.74 -0.31 -0.90
CA GLY A 185 11.67 0.76 -1.19
C GLY A 185 12.21 0.78 -2.62
N ALA A 186 13.02 1.78 -2.89
CA ALA A 186 13.54 2.11 -4.20
C ALA A 186 14.36 1.00 -4.88
N TRP A 187 14.89 0.05 -4.14
CA TRP A 187 15.65 -1.07 -4.70
C TRP A 187 14.81 -1.98 -5.60
N SER A 188 13.49 -2.04 -5.40
CA SER A 188 12.57 -2.83 -6.25
C SER A 188 12.39 -2.20 -7.63
N TRP A 189 12.64 -0.91 -7.79
CA TRP A 189 12.51 -0.21 -9.08
C TRP A 189 13.58 -0.57 -10.11
N ARG A 190 14.56 -1.41 -9.75
CA ARG A 190 15.47 -2.08 -10.70
C ARG A 190 14.78 -3.09 -11.61
N PHE A 191 13.59 -3.56 -11.23
CA PHE A 191 12.77 -4.43 -12.07
C PHE A 191 11.94 -3.58 -13.04
N ALA A 192 11.60 -4.13 -14.19
CA ALA A 192 10.74 -3.47 -15.16
C ALA A 192 9.39 -3.12 -14.52
N HIS A 193 9.01 -1.85 -14.56
CA HIS A 193 7.84 -1.32 -13.88
C HIS A 193 7.32 -0.05 -14.52
N GLU A 194 6.12 0.34 -14.11
CA GLU A 194 5.54 1.66 -14.35
C GLU A 194 4.87 2.21 -13.08
N PHE A 195 4.90 3.53 -12.89
CA PHE A 195 4.19 4.17 -11.80
C PHE A 195 2.75 4.48 -12.23
N CYS A 196 1.79 4.10 -11.39
CA CYS A 196 0.37 4.30 -11.64
C CYS A 196 -0.10 5.59 -10.97
N GLU A 197 0.30 6.75 -11.51
CA GLU A 197 0.02 8.06 -10.93
C GLU A 197 -1.48 8.34 -10.75
N GLU A 198 -2.32 7.86 -11.66
CA GLU A 198 -3.76 8.00 -11.60
C GLU A 198 -4.39 7.25 -10.41
N VAL A 199 -3.77 6.16 -10.00
CA VAL A 199 -4.14 5.40 -8.80
C VAL A 199 -3.55 6.07 -7.57
N GLU A 200 -2.27 6.43 -7.63
CA GLU A 200 -1.50 7.03 -6.55
C GLU A 200 -2.15 8.29 -5.99
N ARG A 201 -2.68 9.16 -6.85
CA ARG A 201 -3.39 10.39 -6.45
C ARG A 201 -4.56 10.15 -5.50
N ASN A 202 -5.15 8.96 -5.55
CA ASN A 202 -6.29 8.56 -4.73
C ASN A 202 -5.89 7.67 -3.54
N ALA A 203 -4.63 7.23 -3.46
CA ALA A 203 -4.15 6.40 -2.38
C ALA A 203 -3.90 7.23 -1.12
N ARG A 204 -4.39 6.75 0.02
CA ARG A 204 -4.15 7.33 1.34
C ARG A 204 -3.67 6.23 2.26
N CYS A 205 -2.68 6.53 3.08
CA CYS A 205 -2.09 5.58 3.99
C CYS A 205 -1.90 6.18 5.39
N ARG A 206 -1.54 5.34 6.35
CA ARG A 206 -1.33 5.73 7.74
C ARG A 206 -0.24 6.79 7.98
N LEU A 207 0.60 7.06 6.99
CA LEU A 207 1.68 8.05 7.08
C LEU A 207 1.30 9.40 6.47
N ASP A 208 0.10 9.55 5.92
CA ASP A 208 -0.36 10.77 5.26
C ASP A 208 -0.83 11.82 6.28
N GLU A 209 0.11 12.39 7.02
CA GLU A 209 -0.16 13.33 8.13
C GLU A 209 -0.18 14.81 7.72
N ARG A 210 -0.08 15.13 6.41
CA ARG A 210 0.10 16.51 5.96
C ARG A 210 -0.78 16.84 4.74
N PRO A 211 -0.97 18.16 4.43
CA PRO A 211 -1.80 18.60 3.31
C PRO A 211 -1.44 18.08 1.92
N ARG A 212 -0.25 17.52 1.76
CA ARG A 212 0.19 16.89 0.51
C ARG A 212 0.14 15.38 0.59
N LEU A 213 -1.03 14.86 0.86
CA LEU A 213 -1.27 13.43 1.07
C LEU A 213 -0.86 12.58 -0.15
N GLU A 214 -1.01 13.11 -1.36
CA GLU A 214 -0.63 12.47 -2.61
C GLU A 214 0.86 12.13 -2.74
N LEU A 215 1.70 12.74 -1.91
CA LEU A 215 3.14 12.49 -1.94
C LEU A 215 3.60 11.31 -1.08
N HIS A 216 2.72 10.76 -0.25
CA HIS A 216 3.08 9.73 0.73
C HIS A 216 2.84 8.30 0.27
N SER A 217 1.97 8.11 -0.69
CA SER A 217 1.72 6.79 -1.29
C SER A 217 2.43 6.63 -2.63
N ARG A 218 2.82 5.40 -2.95
CA ARG A 218 3.32 4.99 -4.26
C ARG A 218 2.52 3.79 -4.74
N VAL A 219 2.15 3.82 -6.02
CA VAL A 219 1.50 2.67 -6.67
C VAL A 219 2.32 2.28 -7.88
N THR A 220 2.86 1.07 -7.86
CA THR A 220 3.77 0.56 -8.88
C THR A 220 3.23 -0.72 -9.47
N LEU A 221 3.17 -0.79 -10.79
CA LEU A 221 2.90 -2.02 -11.54
C LEU A 221 4.21 -2.59 -12.05
N TYR A 222 4.60 -3.74 -11.56
CA TYR A 222 5.76 -4.49 -12.03
C TYR A 222 5.33 -5.55 -13.05
N TYR A 223 6.19 -5.78 -14.03
CA TYR A 223 6.04 -6.87 -14.99
C TYR A 223 6.60 -8.16 -14.39
N GLY A 224 5.73 -9.12 -14.14
CA GLY A 224 6.10 -10.40 -13.53
C GLY A 224 6.78 -11.35 -14.53
N ALA A 225 7.35 -12.46 -14.05
CA ALA A 225 8.19 -13.36 -14.86
C ALA A 225 7.51 -13.95 -16.12
N ARG A 226 6.18 -13.93 -16.20
CA ARG A 226 5.43 -14.36 -17.41
C ARG A 226 5.13 -13.22 -18.38
N HIS A 227 5.43 -11.95 -18.02
CA HIS A 227 5.16 -10.84 -18.91
C HIS A 227 6.28 -10.67 -19.94
N PRO A 228 5.99 -10.40 -21.22
CA PRO A 228 7.01 -10.21 -22.27
C PRO A 228 8.02 -9.11 -21.95
N GLU A 229 7.60 -8.08 -21.22
CA GLU A 229 8.45 -6.94 -20.83
C GLU A 229 9.32 -7.22 -19.59
N HIS A 230 9.14 -8.35 -18.90
CA HIS A 230 9.86 -8.67 -17.67
C HIS A 230 11.40 -8.55 -17.79
N ALA A 231 11.95 -8.89 -18.95
CA ALA A 231 13.39 -8.91 -19.20
C ALA A 231 13.92 -7.65 -19.91
N ARG A 232 13.06 -6.70 -20.34
CA ARG A 232 13.45 -5.63 -21.26
C ARG A 232 14.12 -4.44 -20.60
N GLU A 233 13.82 -4.14 -19.34
CA GLU A 233 14.45 -3.04 -18.61
C GLU A 233 15.17 -3.53 -17.36
N ARG A 234 16.45 -3.77 -17.48
CA ARG A 234 17.35 -3.74 -16.33
C ARG A 234 17.81 -2.29 -16.16
N VAL A 235 17.11 -1.52 -15.36
CA VAL A 235 17.61 -0.22 -14.90
C VAL A 235 18.96 -0.47 -14.26
N ARG A 236 20.02 0.19 -14.76
CA ARG A 236 21.37 -0.01 -14.22
C ARG A 236 21.40 0.40 -12.74
N PRO A 237 22.13 -0.33 -11.87
CA PRO A 237 22.33 0.11 -10.50
C PRO A 237 22.90 1.54 -10.52
N GLY A 238 22.17 2.50 -9.95
CA GLY A 238 22.54 3.92 -9.96
C GLY A 238 21.55 4.83 -10.70
N ASP A 239 20.89 4.37 -11.76
CA ASP A 239 19.96 5.20 -12.54
C ASP A 239 18.68 5.58 -11.74
N TRP A 240 18.34 4.84 -10.70
CA TRP A 240 17.23 5.13 -9.81
C TRP A 240 17.54 6.17 -8.72
N LEU A 241 18.83 6.44 -8.42
CA LEU A 241 19.24 7.39 -7.37
C LEU A 241 18.89 8.85 -7.71
N TRP A 242 18.81 9.20 -8.99
CA TRP A 242 18.44 10.56 -9.40
C TRP A 242 17.00 10.93 -9.09
N GLN A 243 16.10 9.94 -8.97
CA GLN A 243 14.69 10.18 -8.63
C GLN A 243 14.50 10.66 -7.17
N PHE A 244 15.53 10.46 -6.34
CA PHE A 244 15.57 10.93 -4.95
C PHE A 244 16.33 12.23 -4.73
N ARG A 245 17.03 12.74 -5.76
CA ARG A 245 17.64 14.05 -5.63
C ARG A 245 16.53 15.07 -5.47
N PRO A 246 16.46 15.81 -4.34
CA PRO A 246 15.53 16.90 -4.24
C PRO A 246 15.81 17.81 -5.46
N ARG A 247 14.76 18.19 -6.21
CA ARG A 247 14.90 19.25 -7.21
C ARG A 247 15.39 20.47 -6.44
N VAL A 248 16.68 20.73 -6.50
CA VAL A 248 17.23 22.01 -6.10
C VAL A 248 16.65 22.98 -7.11
N THR A 249 15.57 23.64 -6.74
CA THR A 249 15.12 24.83 -7.45
C THR A 249 16.30 25.79 -7.35
N ALA A 250 16.99 25.98 -8.46
CA ALA A 250 18.01 26.99 -8.59
C ALA A 250 17.34 28.33 -8.31
N GLY A 251 17.32 28.71 -7.05
CA GLY A 251 17.02 30.06 -6.63
C GLY A 251 18.09 30.96 -7.27
N ARG A 252 17.69 31.70 -8.28
CA ARG A 252 18.52 32.79 -8.83
C ARG A 252 18.76 33.76 -7.68
N SER A 253 19.85 33.56 -6.96
CA SER A 253 20.42 34.60 -6.10
C SER A 253 21.13 35.63 -7.00
N SER A 254 20.39 36.62 -7.43
CA SER A 254 20.96 37.83 -8.02
C SER A 254 21.44 38.75 -6.89
N VAL A 255 22.53 38.39 -6.24
CA VAL A 255 23.27 39.37 -5.45
C VAL A 255 24.22 40.09 -6.41
N ARG A 256 23.87 41.31 -6.86
CA ARG A 256 24.81 42.25 -7.48
C ARG A 256 25.80 42.71 -6.42
N PRO A 257 27.10 42.67 -6.66
CA PRO A 257 28.05 43.36 -5.79
C PRO A 257 27.91 44.89 -6.03
N GLN A 258 27.59 45.60 -4.96
CA GLN A 258 27.77 47.06 -4.96
C GLN A 258 29.27 47.38 -4.83
N ARG A 259 29.75 48.25 -5.74
CA ARG A 259 31.05 48.89 -5.66
C ARG A 259 31.01 49.98 -4.61
#